data_70b93924e95054e8e291a1c2dd25c644
#
_entry.id   70b93924e95054e8e291a1c2dd25c644
#
_cell.length_a   1.000
_cell.length_b   1.000
_cell.length_c   1.000
_cell.angle_alpha   90.00
_cell.angle_beta   90.00
_cell.angle_gamma   90.00
#
_symmetry.space_group_name_H-M   'P 1'
#
loop_
_entity.id
_entity.type
_entity.pdbx_description
1 polymer ?
#
loop_
_entity_poly.entity_id
_entity_poly.type
_entity_poly.pdbx_seq_one_letter_code
_entity_poly.pdbx_strand_id
1 'polypeptide(L)'
;MSCSLVGSEMCIRDRDNKMLNGKAGYVVFSPFTLADSKKIIVSRGWIESDQRDSLPELSLPQTNLKLDGMIRPFSKDFVLEDQAKQIANNFIIQGLDKELMEDLSGYKFLPYVFELSALSNLSLEPIWRPTSLKSTRHFGYAIQWFALALVVLFGGYYLFRKKQVT
;
A
#
# COMPACT_ATOMS: atom_id res chain seq x y z
N MET A 1 -6.59 -0.55 -17.28
CA MET A 1 -7.49 0.58 -17.60
C MET A 1 -6.65 1.74 -18.06
N SER A 2 -6.94 2.29 -19.22
CA SER A 2 -6.27 3.49 -19.71
C SER A 2 -7.11 4.71 -19.31
N CYS A 3 -6.54 5.60 -18.52
CA CYS A 3 -7.25 6.78 -18.04
C CYS A 3 -6.56 8.03 -18.60
N SER A 4 -7.35 8.94 -19.21
CA SER A 4 -6.85 10.24 -19.63
C SER A 4 -6.92 11.19 -18.45
N LEU A 5 -5.80 11.74 -18.03
CA LEU A 5 -5.66 12.54 -16.83
C LEU A 5 -5.09 13.93 -17.17
N VAL A 6 -5.62 14.93 -16.49
CA VAL A 6 -5.07 16.29 -16.49
C VAL A 6 -4.35 16.48 -15.15
N GLY A 7 -3.08 16.87 -15.18
CA GLY A 7 -2.24 16.97 -13.98
C GLY A 7 -2.77 17.94 -12.93
N SER A 8 -2.50 17.67 -11.66
CA SER A 8 -2.78 18.51 -10.52
C SER A 8 -1.47 19.06 -9.92
N GLU A 9 -1.51 20.28 -9.45
CA GLU A 9 -0.33 20.99 -8.90
C GLU A 9 0.02 20.60 -7.45
N MET A 10 -0.80 19.76 -6.81
CA MET A 10 -0.64 19.39 -5.41
C MET A 10 -0.19 17.93 -5.28
N CYS A 11 0.91 17.70 -4.59
CA CYS A 11 1.33 16.36 -4.20
C CYS A 11 1.02 16.13 -2.72
N ILE A 12 0.28 15.07 -2.43
CA ILE A 12 0.11 14.58 -1.07
C ILE A 12 1.14 13.50 -0.87
N ARG A 13 1.95 13.61 0.18
CA ARG A 13 2.96 12.61 0.51
C ARG A 13 2.53 11.92 1.77
N ASP A 14 2.29 10.63 1.61
CA ASP A 14 1.85 9.79 2.71
C ASP A 14 3.05 9.10 3.35
N ARG A 15 2.89 8.93 4.64
CA ARG A 15 3.67 8.07 5.50
C ARG A 15 5.13 8.47 5.67
N ASP A 16 5.29 9.35 6.63
CA ASP A 16 6.56 9.57 7.30
C ASP A 16 7.20 8.21 7.64
N ASN A 17 8.44 8.04 7.18
CA ASN A 17 9.30 6.93 7.58
C ASN A 17 8.95 5.53 7.03
N LYS A 18 8.44 5.39 5.83
CA LYS A 18 8.31 4.07 5.21
C LYS A 18 9.68 3.57 4.74
N MET A 19 10.15 2.51 5.40
CA MET A 19 11.42 1.87 5.06
C MET A 19 11.26 0.97 3.84
N LEU A 20 12.11 1.18 2.83
CA LEU A 20 12.28 0.27 1.70
C LEU A 20 13.76 -0.06 1.56
N ASN A 21 14.10 -1.35 1.53
CA ASN A 21 15.48 -1.83 1.44
C ASN A 21 16.45 -1.22 2.50
N GLY A 22 15.94 -0.91 3.69
CA GLY A 22 16.71 -0.31 4.78
C GLY A 22 16.87 1.21 4.70
N LYS A 23 16.26 1.87 3.72
CA LYS A 23 16.28 3.32 3.54
C LYS A 23 14.94 3.93 3.91
N ALA A 24 14.96 5.11 4.53
CA ALA A 24 13.75 5.87 4.85
C ALA A 24 13.29 6.69 3.65
N GLY A 25 11.97 6.86 3.53
CA GLY A 25 11.41 7.65 2.44
C GLY A 25 9.89 7.79 2.54
N TYR A 26 9.30 8.35 1.50
CA TYR A 26 7.88 8.67 1.41
C TYR A 26 7.19 7.92 0.28
N VAL A 27 5.94 7.56 0.48
CA VAL A 27 5.05 7.17 -0.63
C VAL A 27 4.39 8.43 -1.16
N VAL A 28 4.40 8.58 -2.47
CA VAL A 28 3.88 9.78 -3.12
C VAL A 28 2.50 9.50 -3.70
N PHE A 29 1.53 10.29 -3.25
CA PHE A 29 0.19 10.32 -3.81
C PHE A 29 -0.04 11.66 -4.50
N SER A 30 -0.65 11.62 -5.67
CA SER A 30 -0.98 12.81 -6.43
C SER A 30 -2.44 12.75 -6.86
N PRO A 31 -3.21 13.82 -6.64
CA PRO A 31 -4.57 13.91 -7.17
C PRO A 31 -4.52 14.14 -8.68
N PHE A 32 -5.32 13.41 -9.42
CA PHE A 32 -5.49 13.59 -10.86
C PHE A 32 -6.97 13.77 -11.20
N THR A 33 -7.23 14.54 -12.24
CA THR A 33 -8.57 14.74 -12.78
C THR A 33 -8.78 13.81 -13.97
N LEU A 34 -9.84 13.02 -13.92
CA LEU A 34 -10.27 12.17 -15.04
C LEU A 34 -10.99 12.99 -16.12
N ALA A 35 -11.17 12.39 -17.30
CA ALA A 35 -11.87 13.01 -18.41
C ALA A 35 -13.34 13.41 -18.10
N ASP A 36 -13.97 12.72 -17.12
CA ASP A 36 -15.32 13.02 -16.61
C ASP A 36 -15.33 14.03 -15.46
N SER A 37 -14.26 14.80 -15.27
CA SER A 37 -14.06 15.80 -14.22
C SER A 37 -14.03 15.26 -12.79
N LYS A 38 -14.10 13.94 -12.59
CA LYS A 38 -13.91 13.35 -11.26
C LYS A 38 -12.44 13.32 -10.90
N LYS A 39 -12.14 13.33 -9.61
CA LYS A 39 -10.76 13.26 -9.12
C LYS A 39 -10.47 11.89 -8.51
N ILE A 40 -9.27 11.40 -8.78
CA ILE A 40 -8.75 10.16 -8.23
C ILE A 40 -7.37 10.37 -7.63
N ILE A 41 -7.10 9.69 -6.53
CA ILE A 41 -5.75 9.65 -5.97
C ILE A 41 -4.94 8.59 -6.69
N VAL A 42 -3.77 8.99 -7.18
CA VAL A 42 -2.81 8.12 -7.86
C VAL A 42 -1.60 7.92 -6.95
N SER A 43 -1.32 6.69 -6.59
CA SER A 43 -0.09 6.28 -5.93
C SER A 43 1.01 6.15 -6.97
N ARG A 44 2.02 7.00 -6.87
CA ARG A 44 3.16 7.00 -7.80
C ARG A 44 4.28 6.05 -7.37
N GLY A 45 4.26 5.62 -6.11
CA GLY A 45 5.30 4.78 -5.52
C GLY A 45 6.13 5.52 -4.48
N TRP A 46 7.26 4.94 -4.14
CA TRP A 46 8.13 5.39 -3.06
C TRP A 46 9.33 6.18 -3.59
N ILE A 47 9.74 7.18 -2.82
CA ILE A 47 10.95 7.96 -3.06
C ILE A 47 11.80 8.02 -1.79
N GLU A 48 13.10 7.83 -1.93
CA GLU A 48 14.06 8.00 -0.84
C GLU A 48 14.13 9.47 -0.42
N SER A 49 14.13 9.72 0.88
CA SER A 49 14.38 11.04 1.43
C SER A 49 15.04 10.92 2.79
N ASP A 50 16.28 11.41 2.85
CA ASP A 50 17.06 11.48 4.09
C ASP A 50 16.72 12.74 4.92
N GLN A 51 16.06 13.71 4.31
CA GLN A 51 15.73 14.99 4.94
C GLN A 51 14.23 15.12 5.17
N ARG A 52 13.83 15.20 6.44
CA ARG A 52 12.41 15.33 6.83
C ARG A 52 11.76 16.65 6.43
N ASP A 53 12.55 17.68 6.22
CA ASP A 53 12.06 19.04 5.98
C ASP A 53 12.25 19.52 4.53
N SER A 54 12.94 18.78 3.68
CA SER A 54 13.07 19.06 2.26
C SER A 54 12.48 17.94 1.43
N LEU A 55 11.40 18.25 0.73
CA LEU A 55 10.74 17.31 -0.16
C LEU A 55 11.26 17.53 -1.59
N PRO A 56 11.74 16.49 -2.29
CA PRO A 56 12.15 16.65 -3.67
C PRO A 56 11.00 17.12 -4.53
N GLU A 57 11.25 18.10 -5.41
CA GLU A 57 10.24 18.55 -6.35
C GLU A 57 9.93 17.45 -7.36
N LEU A 58 8.67 17.07 -7.42
CA LEU A 58 8.16 16.10 -8.39
C LEU A 58 7.33 16.85 -9.42
N SER A 59 7.93 17.15 -10.56
CA SER A 59 7.19 17.73 -11.68
C SER A 59 6.11 16.79 -12.20
N LEU A 60 4.90 17.32 -12.36
CA LEU A 60 3.80 16.61 -13.01
C LEU A 60 3.66 17.19 -14.42
N PRO A 61 3.65 16.34 -15.45
CA PRO A 61 3.38 16.83 -16.80
C PRO A 61 1.92 17.31 -16.88
N GLN A 62 1.72 18.48 -17.46
CA GLN A 62 0.41 19.14 -17.59
C GLN A 62 -0.41 18.65 -18.80
N THR A 63 -0.04 17.54 -19.41
CA THR A 63 -0.67 17.03 -20.62
C THR A 63 -1.57 15.83 -20.32
N ASN A 64 -2.51 15.57 -21.22
CA ASN A 64 -3.35 14.35 -21.19
C ASN A 64 -2.48 13.10 -21.19
N LEU A 65 -2.46 12.40 -20.08
CA LEU A 65 -1.67 11.19 -19.90
C LEU A 65 -2.56 9.95 -19.91
N LYS A 66 -2.08 8.92 -20.58
CA LYS A 66 -2.63 7.58 -20.42
C LYS A 66 -1.78 6.87 -19.37
N LEU A 67 -2.41 6.47 -18.28
CA LEU A 67 -1.75 5.76 -17.19
C LEU A 67 -2.26 4.33 -17.10
N ASP A 68 -1.34 3.41 -16.96
CA ASP A 68 -1.64 2.00 -16.70
C ASP A 68 -1.36 1.67 -15.24
N GLY A 69 -2.28 0.92 -14.63
CA GLY A 69 -2.17 0.58 -13.23
C GLY A 69 -3.32 -0.25 -12.71
N MET A 70 -3.40 -0.39 -11.40
CA MET A 70 -4.44 -1.14 -10.70
C MET A 70 -5.24 -0.24 -9.78
N ILE A 71 -6.51 -0.57 -9.61
CA ILE A 71 -7.39 0.12 -8.67
C ILE A 71 -7.48 -0.71 -7.40
N ARG A 72 -7.29 -0.06 -6.25
CA ARG A 72 -7.55 -0.64 -4.93
C ARG A 72 -8.45 0.27 -4.09
N PRO A 73 -9.22 -0.28 -3.17
CA PRO A 73 -9.95 0.55 -2.20
C PRO A 73 -8.97 1.27 -1.27
N PHE A 74 -9.42 2.37 -0.67
CA PHE A 74 -8.70 2.96 0.46
C PHE A 74 -8.62 1.93 1.59
N SER A 75 -7.44 1.75 2.16
CA SER A 75 -7.26 0.97 3.38
C SER A 75 -7.25 1.93 4.56
N LYS A 76 -8.10 1.68 5.55
CA LYS A 76 -7.96 2.38 6.83
C LYS A 76 -6.76 1.79 7.56
N ASP A 77 -5.63 2.45 7.46
CA ASP A 77 -4.49 2.13 8.30
C ASP A 77 -4.78 2.65 9.72
N PHE A 78 -4.40 1.87 10.72
CA PHE A 78 -4.50 2.34 12.11
C PHE A 78 -3.44 3.41 12.34
N VAL A 79 -3.87 4.64 12.53
CA VAL A 79 -3.02 5.80 12.79
C VAL A 79 -3.27 6.22 14.24
N LEU A 80 -2.18 6.39 14.99
CA LEU A 80 -2.25 6.79 16.41
C LEU A 80 -2.61 8.27 16.56
N GLU A 81 -2.34 9.08 15.53
CA GLU A 81 -2.55 10.53 15.58
C GLU A 81 -2.73 11.07 14.15
N ASP A 82 -3.89 11.66 13.87
CA ASP A 82 -4.22 12.24 12.56
C ASP A 82 -3.54 13.62 12.39
N GLN A 83 -2.22 13.65 12.42
CA GLN A 83 -1.48 14.89 12.18
C GLN A 83 -0.99 14.96 10.75
N ALA A 84 -1.61 15.86 9.98
CA ALA A 84 -1.08 16.27 8.70
C ALA A 84 -0.09 17.42 8.93
N LYS A 85 1.16 17.26 8.46
CA LYS A 85 2.15 18.32 8.43
C LYS A 85 2.20 18.95 7.04
N GLN A 86 1.93 20.23 6.94
CA GLN A 86 2.08 20.95 5.68
C GLN A 86 3.53 21.45 5.53
N ILE A 87 4.15 21.15 4.38
CA ILE A 87 5.47 21.64 4.00
C ILE A 87 5.34 22.23 2.60
N ALA A 88 5.42 23.55 2.50
CA ALA A 88 5.16 24.32 1.29
C ALA A 88 3.77 23.98 0.70
N ASN A 89 3.70 23.52 -0.55
CA ASN A 89 2.46 23.12 -1.23
C ASN A 89 2.15 21.62 -1.09
N ASN A 90 2.86 20.90 -0.22
CA ASN A 90 2.70 19.47 -0.04
C ASN A 90 2.22 19.16 1.38
N PHE A 91 1.48 18.07 1.52
CA PHE A 91 1.05 17.55 2.82
C PHE A 91 1.74 16.23 3.10
N ILE A 92 2.28 16.09 4.31
CA ILE A 92 2.74 14.81 4.85
C ILE A 92 1.64 14.30 5.77
N ILE A 93 1.14 13.10 5.48
CA ILE A 93 0.12 12.41 6.27
C ILE A 93 0.68 11.07 6.76
N GLN A 94 0.18 10.56 7.87
CA GLN A 94 0.65 9.28 8.44
C GLN A 94 -0.17 8.07 8.00
N GLY A 95 -1.34 8.30 7.43
CA GLY A 95 -2.25 7.26 6.96
C GLY A 95 -3.06 7.69 5.75
N LEU A 96 -3.37 6.73 4.91
CA LEU A 96 -4.15 6.97 3.70
C LEU A 96 -5.64 7.02 4.03
N ASP A 97 -6.09 8.11 4.64
CA ASP A 97 -7.50 8.36 4.91
C ASP A 97 -8.11 9.27 3.85
N LYS A 98 -9.23 8.83 3.25
CA LYS A 98 -9.91 9.56 2.18
C LYS A 98 -10.47 10.89 2.68
N GLU A 99 -11.09 10.89 3.86
CA GLU A 99 -11.74 12.08 4.43
C GLU A 99 -10.71 13.15 4.75
N LEU A 100 -9.60 12.76 5.38
CA LEU A 100 -8.48 13.67 5.64
C LEU A 100 -7.90 14.26 4.35
N MET A 101 -7.74 13.44 3.31
CA MET A 101 -7.22 13.91 2.02
C MET A 101 -8.20 14.87 1.32
N GLU A 102 -9.51 14.65 1.44
CA GLU A 102 -10.55 15.53 0.93
C GLU A 102 -10.54 16.89 1.66
N ASP A 103 -10.41 16.87 2.98
CA ASP A 103 -10.36 18.08 3.80
C ASP A 103 -9.10 18.92 3.50
N LEU A 104 -7.94 18.28 3.40
CA LEU A 104 -6.67 18.97 3.11
C LEU A 104 -6.61 19.54 1.69
N SER A 105 -7.18 18.85 0.71
CA SER A 105 -7.11 19.25 -0.69
C SER A 105 -8.26 20.11 -1.15
N GLY A 106 -9.39 20.11 -0.43
CA GLY A 106 -10.64 20.76 -0.84
C GLY A 106 -11.36 20.05 -2.00
N TYR A 107 -10.96 18.84 -2.36
CA TYR A 107 -11.53 18.09 -3.47
C TYR A 107 -12.21 16.80 -2.99
N LYS A 108 -13.25 16.39 -3.72
CA LYS A 108 -13.88 15.08 -3.52
C LYS A 108 -13.22 14.03 -4.42
N PHE A 109 -12.84 12.89 -3.84
CA PHE A 109 -12.17 11.82 -4.53
C PHE A 109 -13.05 10.59 -4.72
N LEU A 110 -12.79 9.83 -5.78
CA LEU A 110 -13.36 8.50 -5.93
C LEU A 110 -12.92 7.60 -4.76
N PRO A 111 -13.74 6.60 -4.37
CA PRO A 111 -13.44 5.73 -3.22
C PRO A 111 -12.35 4.70 -3.51
N TYR A 112 -11.47 5.00 -4.43
CA TYR A 112 -10.41 4.12 -4.89
C TYR A 112 -9.10 4.87 -5.05
N VAL A 113 -8.01 4.18 -4.83
CA VAL A 113 -6.65 4.62 -5.14
C VAL A 113 -6.19 3.91 -6.41
N PHE A 114 -5.62 4.65 -7.32
CA PHE A 114 -5.00 4.10 -8.53
C PHE A 114 -3.51 3.89 -8.27
N GLU A 115 -3.08 2.63 -8.19
CA GLU A 115 -1.66 2.27 -8.08
C GLU A 115 -1.04 2.23 -9.48
N LEU A 116 -0.05 3.06 -9.69
CA LEU A 116 0.62 3.19 -10.97
C LEU A 116 1.45 1.93 -11.28
N SER A 117 1.39 1.47 -12.52
CA SER A 117 2.28 0.40 -12.98
C SER A 117 3.74 0.83 -12.90
N ALA A 118 4.63 -0.07 -12.49
CA ALA A 118 6.07 0.17 -12.45
C ALA A 118 6.66 0.55 -13.83
N LEU A 119 5.96 0.24 -14.92
CA LEU A 119 6.38 0.56 -16.29
C LEU A 119 5.96 1.98 -16.72
N SER A 120 5.21 2.70 -15.92
CA SER A 120 4.80 4.05 -16.24
C SER A 120 5.95 5.04 -16.03
N ASN A 121 6.11 5.99 -16.94
CA ASN A 121 7.12 7.06 -16.85
C ASN A 121 6.96 7.97 -15.61
N LEU A 122 5.79 7.97 -14.98
CA LEU A 122 5.50 8.72 -13.75
C LEU A 122 5.68 7.87 -12.50
N SER A 123 5.95 6.57 -12.63
CA SER A 123 6.15 5.67 -11.51
C SER A 123 7.48 5.94 -10.83
N LEU A 124 7.43 6.00 -9.52
CA LEU A 124 8.57 5.92 -8.62
C LEU A 124 8.82 4.45 -8.25
N GLU A 125 9.62 4.18 -7.24
CA GLU A 125 9.86 2.80 -6.82
C GLU A 125 8.58 2.15 -6.26
N PRO A 126 8.08 1.05 -6.85
CA PRO A 126 6.80 0.46 -6.45
C PRO A 126 6.93 -0.21 -5.08
N ILE A 127 6.18 0.29 -4.12
CA ILE A 127 6.09 -0.34 -2.80
C ILE A 127 5.04 -1.46 -2.78
N TRP A 128 3.91 -1.20 -3.44
CA TRP A 128 2.84 -2.17 -3.46
C TRP A 128 3.16 -3.26 -4.48
N ARG A 129 3.37 -4.46 -3.98
CA ARG A 129 3.47 -5.67 -4.79
C ARG A 129 2.33 -6.59 -4.38
N PRO A 130 1.57 -7.14 -5.31
CA PRO A 130 0.61 -8.18 -4.97
C PRO A 130 1.38 -9.32 -4.29
N THR A 131 1.24 -9.44 -2.99
CA THR A 131 1.85 -10.52 -2.25
C THR A 131 1.04 -11.77 -2.48
N SER A 132 1.42 -12.58 -3.45
CA SER A 132 1.03 -13.98 -3.43
C SER A 132 1.72 -14.62 -2.23
N LEU A 133 0.95 -15.02 -1.23
CA LEU A 133 1.47 -15.84 -0.14
C LEU A 133 2.16 -17.04 -0.79
N LYS A 134 3.48 -17.15 -0.58
CA LYS A 134 4.24 -18.26 -1.17
C LYS A 134 3.61 -19.57 -0.68
N SER A 135 3.13 -20.39 -1.60
CA SER A 135 2.48 -21.68 -1.31
C SER A 135 3.34 -22.60 -0.42
N THR A 136 4.66 -22.40 -0.45
CA THR A 136 5.63 -23.07 0.41
C THR A 136 5.35 -22.92 1.91
N ARG A 137 4.79 -21.77 2.35
CA ARG A 137 4.43 -21.58 3.77
C ARG A 137 3.22 -22.43 4.16
N HIS A 138 2.22 -22.50 3.28
CA HIS A 138 1.03 -23.33 3.52
C HIS A 138 1.39 -24.80 3.55
N PHE A 139 2.30 -25.24 2.69
CA PHE A 139 2.79 -26.61 2.69
C PHE A 139 3.54 -26.95 3.99
N GLY A 140 4.39 -26.06 4.49
CA GLY A 140 5.07 -26.22 5.77
C GLY A 140 4.10 -26.40 6.95
N TYR A 141 3.07 -25.57 7.03
CA TYR A 141 2.02 -25.72 8.05
C TYR A 141 1.23 -27.00 7.91
N ALA A 142 0.91 -27.41 6.69
CA ALA A 142 0.20 -28.68 6.47
C ALA A 142 1.01 -29.87 7.01
N ILE A 143 2.31 -29.95 6.69
CA ILE A 143 3.19 -31.02 7.22
C ILE A 143 3.21 -31.00 8.75
N GLN A 144 3.31 -29.83 9.37
CA GLN A 144 3.30 -29.70 10.83
C GLN A 144 2.02 -30.25 11.45
N TRP A 145 0.85 -29.91 10.89
CA TRP A 145 -0.43 -30.39 11.38
C TRP A 145 -0.60 -31.92 11.21
N PHE A 146 -0.16 -32.45 10.06
CA PHE A 146 -0.18 -33.92 9.86
C PHE A 146 0.76 -34.66 10.82
N ALA A 147 1.94 -34.13 11.09
CA ALA A 147 2.87 -34.70 12.05
C ALA A 147 2.27 -34.72 13.46
N LEU A 148 1.65 -33.63 13.91
CA LEU A 148 0.96 -33.58 15.19
C LEU A 148 -0.19 -34.56 15.28
N ALA A 149 -0.99 -34.70 14.23
CA ALA A 149 -2.07 -35.68 14.18
C ALA A 149 -1.56 -37.15 14.33
N LEU A 150 -0.46 -37.48 13.66
CA LEU A 150 0.18 -38.79 13.80
C LEU A 150 0.66 -39.05 15.22
N VAL A 151 1.30 -38.06 15.88
CA VAL A 151 1.74 -38.20 17.28
C VAL A 151 0.55 -38.51 18.20
N VAL A 152 -0.56 -37.79 18.03
CA VAL A 152 -1.78 -38.03 18.83
C VAL A 152 -2.36 -39.42 18.57
N LEU A 153 -2.44 -39.82 17.30
CA LEU A 153 -2.96 -41.15 16.94
C LEU A 153 -2.11 -42.28 17.50
N PHE A 154 -0.79 -42.21 17.32
CA PHE A 154 0.11 -43.26 17.84
C PHE A 154 0.16 -43.26 19.37
N GLY A 155 0.19 -42.10 19.98
CA GLY A 155 0.14 -41.96 21.44
C GLY A 155 -1.16 -42.52 22.04
N GLY A 156 -2.29 -42.14 21.44
CA GLY A 156 -3.60 -42.67 21.83
C GLY A 156 -3.70 -44.19 21.66
N TYR A 157 -3.25 -44.74 20.52
CA TYR A 157 -3.21 -46.16 20.27
C TYR A 157 -2.34 -46.91 21.29
N TYR A 158 -1.16 -46.37 21.58
CA TYR A 158 -0.25 -46.97 22.58
C TYR A 158 -0.89 -47.02 23.98
N LEU A 159 -1.50 -45.94 24.42
CA LEU A 159 -2.17 -45.83 25.73
C LEU A 159 -3.39 -46.80 25.79
N PHE A 160 -4.16 -46.87 24.72
CA PHE A 160 -5.30 -47.78 24.64
C PHE A 160 -4.87 -49.24 24.75
N ARG A 161 -3.81 -49.61 24.02
CA ARG A 161 -3.27 -50.99 24.06
C ARG A 161 -2.71 -51.34 25.45
N LYS A 162 -2.02 -50.40 26.10
CA LYS A 162 -1.49 -50.62 27.44
C LYS A 162 -2.60 -50.87 28.48
N LYS A 163 -3.74 -50.21 28.34
CA LYS A 163 -4.91 -50.38 29.23
C LYS A 163 -5.62 -51.74 29.06
N GLN A 164 -5.47 -52.40 27.92
CA GLN A 164 -6.07 -53.72 27.69
C GLN A 164 -5.21 -54.89 28.18
N VAL A 165 -3.94 -54.65 28.50
CA VAL A 165 -2.98 -55.69 28.94
C VAL A 165 -2.81 -55.68 30.48
N THR A 166 -3.38 -54.71 31.18
CA THR A 166 -3.42 -54.64 32.65
C THR A 166 -4.80 -55.00 33.13
#